data_f75bd9f52a3955ff837a1966012f14fb
#
_entry.id   f75bd9f52a3955ff837a1966012f14fb
#
_cell.length_a   1.000
_cell.length_b   1.000
_cell.length_c   1.000
_cell.angle_alpha   90.00
_cell.angle_beta   90.00
_cell.angle_gamma   90.00
#
_symmetry.space_group_name_H-M   'P 1'
#
loop_
_entity.id
_entity.type
_entity.pdbx_description
1 polymer ?
#
loop_
_entity_poly.entity_id
_entity_poly.type
_entity_poly.pdbx_seq_one_letter_code
_entity_poly.pdbx_strand_id
1 'polypeptide(L)'
;MYDAKQRDSLSFQAKHHYTNNYNFLVKADSFPLVRQQPEEAHADLPLDTIYVYRNNHLVVADIRIVPSDQVDSVWIQVARDQATFGWTHERNLLKNVVPDDPISQFISLFSDVHLLLSFIALVLIFAFYMVRKLMRKHAHLVHFKDIDSFYPTLLAIIVATSAAFYASIQLFAPDVWRHFYFHPTLNPFSVPPLLAIFLSSVWAMLIVGMAAVDDIFHKLPVAEAILYTCGLMGICAVNYIVFSILSLYYVGYLLLVAYVYFALYRYSTKNRTLFICGNCGKP
;
A
#
# COMPACT_ATOMS: atom_id res chain seq x y z
N MET A 1 -18.03 19.10 29.68
CA MET A 1 -17.80 17.91 30.52
C MET A 1 -18.37 16.75 29.73
N TYR A 2 -17.52 15.83 29.23
CA TYR A 2 -17.99 14.68 28.44
C TYR A 2 -18.75 13.70 29.32
N ASP A 3 -19.86 13.17 28.84
CA ASP A 3 -20.62 12.11 29.48
C ASP A 3 -19.76 10.82 29.57
N ALA A 4 -20.00 9.94 30.57
CA ALA A 4 -19.24 8.70 30.72
C ALA A 4 -19.22 7.88 29.43
N LYS A 5 -20.37 7.76 28.76
CA LYS A 5 -20.52 7.07 27.49
C LYS A 5 -19.68 7.68 26.36
N GLN A 6 -19.48 9.00 26.35
CA GLN A 6 -18.61 9.69 25.39
C GLN A 6 -17.13 9.44 25.69
N ARG A 7 -16.74 9.37 26.96
CA ARG A 7 -15.36 9.05 27.38
C ARG A 7 -14.98 7.62 27.02
N ASP A 8 -15.89 6.67 27.24
CA ASP A 8 -15.67 5.27 26.90
C ASP A 8 -15.56 5.09 25.36
N SER A 9 -16.39 5.78 24.59
CA SER A 9 -16.31 5.76 23.13
C SER A 9 -15.03 6.40 22.59
N LEU A 10 -14.56 7.50 23.17
CA LEU A 10 -13.29 8.14 22.81
C LEU A 10 -12.07 7.27 23.18
N SER A 11 -12.10 6.58 24.32
CA SER A 11 -11.04 5.65 24.71
C SER A 11 -11.01 4.43 23.81
N PHE A 12 -12.17 3.91 23.41
CA PHE A 12 -12.28 2.83 22.45
C PHE A 12 -11.74 3.25 21.08
N GLN A 13 -12.18 4.40 20.54
CA GLN A 13 -11.70 4.92 19.26
C GLN A 13 -10.19 5.10 19.21
N ALA A 14 -9.59 5.59 20.30
CA ALA A 14 -8.15 5.79 20.36
C ALA A 14 -7.36 4.46 20.24
N LYS A 15 -7.94 3.35 20.75
CA LYS A 15 -7.31 2.03 20.73
C LYS A 15 -7.65 1.21 19.48
N HIS A 16 -8.88 1.28 19.01
CA HIS A 16 -9.44 0.41 17.96
C HIS A 16 -9.58 1.11 16.60
N HIS A 17 -9.51 2.47 16.58
CA HIS A 17 -9.54 3.35 15.40
C HIS A 17 -10.87 3.41 14.65
N TYR A 18 -11.97 2.85 15.19
CA TYR A 18 -13.33 2.96 14.66
C TYR A 18 -14.34 3.11 15.79
N THR A 19 -15.56 3.49 15.47
CA THR A 19 -16.67 3.72 16.42
C THR A 19 -17.99 3.25 15.85
N ASN A 20 -19.09 3.48 16.58
CA ASN A 20 -20.43 3.30 16.05
C ASN A 20 -20.62 4.13 14.77
N ASN A 21 -21.43 3.63 13.87
CA ASN A 21 -21.66 4.13 12.50
C ASN A 21 -20.46 4.05 11.55
N TYR A 22 -19.41 3.29 11.91
CA TYR A 22 -18.32 3.03 11.00
C TYR A 22 -18.71 1.98 9.95
N ASN A 23 -18.30 2.17 8.70
CA ASN A 23 -18.66 1.32 7.58
C ASN A 23 -17.54 0.34 7.24
N PHE A 24 -17.91 -0.92 7.06
CA PHE A 24 -17.02 -1.99 6.61
C PHE A 24 -17.56 -2.66 5.34
N LEU A 25 -16.66 -3.18 4.53
CA LEU A 25 -16.96 -4.05 3.39
C LEU A 25 -16.51 -5.48 3.69
N VAL A 26 -17.37 -6.47 3.47
CA VAL A 26 -17.02 -7.88 3.67
C VAL A 26 -16.11 -8.36 2.55
N LYS A 27 -14.90 -8.85 2.91
CA LYS A 27 -13.93 -9.42 1.96
C LYS A 27 -13.98 -10.94 1.88
N ALA A 28 -14.43 -11.61 2.96
CA ALA A 28 -14.61 -13.06 2.99
C ALA A 28 -15.78 -13.51 2.12
N ASP A 29 -15.74 -14.75 1.63
CA ASP A 29 -16.82 -15.29 0.80
C ASP A 29 -18.13 -15.40 1.60
N SER A 30 -18.05 -15.84 2.87
CA SER A 30 -19.15 -15.82 3.82
C SER A 30 -18.61 -15.59 5.23
N PHE A 31 -19.41 -14.93 6.06
CA PHE A 31 -19.05 -14.56 7.42
C PHE A 31 -20.29 -14.68 8.34
N PRO A 32 -20.24 -15.51 9.42
CA PRO A 32 -21.36 -15.70 10.31
C PRO A 32 -21.47 -14.58 11.34
N LEU A 33 -22.70 -14.14 11.59
CA LEU A 33 -23.11 -13.23 12.65
C LEU A 33 -24.06 -13.95 13.58
N VAL A 34 -23.94 -13.76 14.89
CA VAL A 34 -24.81 -14.32 15.92
C VAL A 34 -25.93 -13.34 16.23
N ARG A 35 -27.18 -13.77 16.22
CA ARG A 35 -28.34 -12.92 16.53
C ARG A 35 -28.47 -12.60 18.01
N GLN A 36 -28.11 -13.57 18.87
CA GLN A 36 -28.20 -13.40 20.32
C GLN A 36 -27.23 -12.33 20.82
N GLN A 37 -27.61 -11.69 21.90
CA GLN A 37 -26.72 -10.75 22.60
C GLN A 37 -25.52 -11.49 23.20
N PRO A 38 -24.37 -10.81 23.38
CA PRO A 38 -23.15 -11.42 23.92
C PRO A 38 -23.38 -12.15 25.25
N GLU A 39 -24.23 -11.58 26.12
CA GLU A 39 -24.55 -12.16 27.43
C GLU A 39 -25.35 -13.47 27.31
N GLU A 40 -26.16 -13.61 26.28
CA GLU A 40 -26.98 -14.79 26.00
C GLU A 40 -26.20 -15.85 25.21
N ALA A 41 -25.20 -15.45 24.44
CA ALA A 41 -24.37 -16.35 23.64
C ALA A 41 -23.50 -17.28 24.52
N HIS A 42 -23.28 -16.94 25.78
CA HIS A 42 -22.60 -17.79 26.78
C HIS A 42 -23.51 -18.82 27.47
N ALA A 43 -24.83 -18.74 27.29
CA ALA A 43 -25.72 -19.79 27.72
C ALA A 43 -25.67 -20.92 26.68
N ASP A 44 -25.65 -22.19 27.10
CA ASP A 44 -25.63 -23.40 26.22
C ASP A 44 -26.87 -23.53 25.31
N LEU A 45 -27.31 -22.44 24.70
CA LEU A 45 -28.44 -22.36 23.79
C LEU A 45 -27.95 -22.44 22.33
N PRO A 46 -28.75 -23.05 21.44
CA PRO A 46 -28.40 -23.09 20.03
C PRO A 46 -28.27 -21.66 19.47
N LEU A 47 -27.12 -21.34 18.90
CA LEU A 47 -26.84 -20.04 18.33
C LEU A 47 -27.59 -19.88 17.01
N ASP A 48 -28.44 -18.86 16.91
CA ASP A 48 -29.06 -18.45 15.64
C ASP A 48 -28.04 -17.59 14.87
N THR A 49 -27.57 -18.14 13.74
CA THR A 49 -26.52 -17.51 12.92
C THR A 49 -27.07 -17.03 11.59
N ILE A 50 -26.73 -15.79 11.24
CA ILE A 50 -27.00 -15.21 9.93
C ILE A 50 -25.67 -15.08 9.19
N TYR A 51 -25.69 -15.32 7.89
CA TYR A 51 -24.50 -15.17 7.05
C TYR A 51 -24.57 -13.89 6.23
N VAL A 52 -23.46 -13.15 6.22
CA VAL A 52 -23.19 -12.05 5.28
C VAL A 52 -22.15 -12.51 4.29
N TYR A 53 -22.18 -11.95 3.07
CA TYR A 53 -21.40 -12.43 1.95
C TYR A 53 -20.47 -11.33 1.44
N ARG A 54 -19.51 -11.73 0.61
CA ARG A 54 -18.55 -10.81 -0.04
C ARG A 54 -19.25 -9.63 -0.69
N ASN A 55 -18.64 -8.46 -0.55
CA ASN A 55 -19.16 -7.16 -1.02
C ASN A 55 -20.43 -6.67 -0.31
N ASN A 56 -20.85 -7.29 0.79
CA ASN A 56 -21.89 -6.69 1.62
C ASN A 56 -21.28 -5.52 2.42
N HIS A 57 -21.97 -4.39 2.44
CA HIS A 57 -21.66 -3.25 3.30
C HIS A 57 -22.25 -3.49 4.68
N LEU A 58 -21.44 -3.30 5.71
CA LEU A 58 -21.83 -3.47 7.11
C LEU A 58 -21.58 -2.17 7.86
N VAL A 59 -22.52 -1.77 8.68
CA VAL A 59 -22.39 -0.61 9.59
C VAL A 59 -22.23 -1.13 11.01
N VAL A 60 -21.32 -0.57 11.79
CA VAL A 60 -21.19 -0.85 13.23
C VAL A 60 -22.37 -0.18 13.94
N ALA A 61 -23.29 -1.02 14.46
CA ALA A 61 -24.51 -0.56 15.16
C ALA A 61 -24.26 -0.34 16.65
N ASP A 62 -23.54 -1.26 17.31
CA ASP A 62 -23.22 -1.17 18.75
C ASP A 62 -21.91 -1.87 19.05
N ILE A 63 -21.25 -1.48 20.15
CA ILE A 63 -20.00 -2.05 20.63
C ILE A 63 -20.18 -2.36 22.11
N ARG A 64 -19.91 -3.61 22.52
CA ARG A 64 -19.96 -4.05 23.90
C ARG A 64 -18.64 -4.68 24.34
N ILE A 65 -18.24 -4.36 25.54
CA ILE A 65 -17.06 -4.95 26.18
C ILE A 65 -17.55 -5.92 27.23
N VAL A 66 -17.27 -7.21 27.04
CA VAL A 66 -17.62 -8.33 27.94
C VAL A 66 -16.32 -8.90 28.51
N PRO A 67 -15.85 -8.42 29.67
CA PRO A 67 -14.56 -8.82 30.23
C PRO A 67 -14.49 -10.31 30.63
N SER A 68 -15.63 -10.96 30.79
CA SER A 68 -15.74 -12.38 31.14
C SER A 68 -15.49 -13.33 29.95
N ASP A 69 -15.50 -12.82 28.73
CA ASP A 69 -15.25 -13.63 27.53
C ASP A 69 -13.76 -13.92 27.39
N GLN A 70 -13.40 -15.20 27.35
CA GLN A 70 -12.01 -15.68 27.24
C GLN A 70 -11.48 -15.63 25.80
N VAL A 71 -12.35 -15.55 24.80
CA VAL A 71 -11.96 -15.55 23.37
C VAL A 71 -11.61 -14.14 22.91
N ASP A 72 -12.52 -13.20 23.16
CA ASP A 72 -12.36 -11.79 22.83
C ASP A 72 -13.35 -10.95 23.63
N SER A 73 -12.86 -10.02 24.40
CA SER A 73 -13.69 -9.16 25.27
C SER A 73 -14.55 -8.15 24.49
N VAL A 74 -14.25 -7.91 23.22
CA VAL A 74 -14.94 -6.91 22.40
C VAL A 74 -15.91 -7.58 21.43
N TRP A 75 -17.19 -7.30 21.65
CA TRP A 75 -18.28 -7.72 20.79
C TRP A 75 -18.82 -6.53 19.99
N ILE A 76 -19.01 -6.74 18.70
CA ILE A 76 -19.44 -5.71 17.76
C ILE A 76 -20.73 -6.17 17.10
N GLN A 77 -21.76 -5.35 17.22
CA GLN A 77 -22.97 -5.51 16.44
C GLN A 77 -22.78 -4.84 15.09
N VAL A 78 -22.93 -5.59 14.02
CA VAL A 78 -22.93 -5.09 12.66
C VAL A 78 -24.26 -5.33 12.00
N ALA A 79 -24.67 -4.41 11.15
CA ALA A 79 -25.90 -4.48 10.39
C ALA A 79 -25.63 -4.21 8.91
N ARG A 80 -26.23 -5.03 8.04
CA ARG A 80 -26.31 -4.76 6.60
C ARG A 80 -27.59 -3.97 6.29
N ASP A 81 -28.68 -4.37 6.91
CA ASP A 81 -30.02 -3.79 6.79
C ASP A 81 -30.82 -4.05 8.08
N GLN A 82 -32.08 -3.56 8.13
CA GLN A 82 -32.93 -3.71 9.31
C GLN A 82 -33.26 -5.18 9.67
N ALA A 83 -33.15 -6.10 8.73
CA ALA A 83 -33.43 -7.53 8.94
C ALA A 83 -32.15 -8.37 9.15
N THR A 84 -31.03 -7.89 8.63
CA THR A 84 -29.73 -8.60 8.65
C THR A 84 -28.76 -7.86 9.55
N PHE A 85 -28.78 -8.22 10.83
CA PHE A 85 -27.85 -7.68 11.83
C PHE A 85 -27.49 -8.79 12.82
N GLY A 86 -26.33 -8.67 13.45
CA GLY A 86 -25.89 -9.64 14.44
C GLY A 86 -24.60 -9.24 15.11
N TRP A 87 -24.18 -10.04 16.08
CA TRP A 87 -23.00 -9.84 16.90
C TRP A 87 -21.85 -10.73 16.44
N THR A 88 -20.65 -10.24 16.62
CA THR A 88 -19.43 -11.00 16.40
C THR A 88 -18.29 -10.43 17.23
N HIS A 89 -17.26 -11.22 17.49
CA HIS A 89 -16.03 -10.77 18.13
C HIS A 89 -15.26 -9.84 17.20
N GLU A 90 -14.60 -8.83 17.76
CA GLU A 90 -13.80 -7.87 17.01
C GLU A 90 -12.73 -8.54 16.14
N ARG A 91 -11.97 -9.48 16.74
CA ARG A 91 -10.92 -10.22 16.02
C ARG A 91 -11.45 -10.94 14.80
N ASN A 92 -12.65 -11.54 14.92
CA ASN A 92 -13.29 -12.25 13.81
C ASN A 92 -13.81 -11.26 12.75
N LEU A 93 -14.39 -10.13 13.16
CA LEU A 93 -14.84 -9.08 12.25
C LEU A 93 -13.65 -8.55 11.43
N LEU A 94 -12.62 -8.02 12.08
CA LEU A 94 -11.49 -7.37 11.42
C LEU A 94 -10.70 -8.31 10.48
N LYS A 95 -10.78 -9.62 10.70
CA LYS A 95 -10.19 -10.61 9.79
C LYS A 95 -10.99 -10.73 8.48
N ASN A 96 -12.31 -10.55 8.53
CA ASN A 96 -13.23 -10.85 7.42
C ASN A 96 -13.75 -9.60 6.70
N VAL A 97 -13.45 -8.40 7.20
CA VAL A 97 -13.88 -7.14 6.60
C VAL A 97 -12.71 -6.20 6.33
N VAL A 98 -12.96 -5.18 5.53
CA VAL A 98 -12.05 -4.03 5.31
C VAL A 98 -12.85 -2.74 5.50
N PRO A 99 -12.23 -1.62 5.86
CA PRO A 99 -12.90 -0.33 5.84
C PRO A 99 -13.55 -0.05 4.48
N ASP A 100 -14.75 0.50 4.49
CA ASP A 100 -15.50 0.84 3.27
C ASP A 100 -15.00 2.17 2.68
N ASP A 101 -13.72 2.16 2.31
CA ASP A 101 -13.03 3.27 1.67
C ASP A 101 -12.10 2.74 0.56
N PRO A 102 -12.08 3.37 -0.63
CA PRO A 102 -11.26 2.90 -1.75
C PRO A 102 -9.77 2.79 -1.44
N ILE A 103 -9.22 3.68 -0.61
CA ILE A 103 -7.79 3.66 -0.25
C ILE A 103 -7.50 2.47 0.66
N SER A 104 -8.34 2.23 1.65
CA SER A 104 -8.23 1.09 2.58
C SER A 104 -8.39 -0.24 1.87
N GLN A 105 -9.34 -0.33 0.93
CA GLN A 105 -9.53 -1.49 0.07
C GLN A 105 -8.30 -1.75 -0.80
N PHE A 106 -7.73 -0.69 -1.41
CA PHE A 106 -6.49 -0.78 -2.17
C PHE A 106 -5.32 -1.27 -1.31
N ILE A 107 -5.13 -0.71 -0.12
CA ILE A 107 -4.10 -1.14 0.83
C ILE A 107 -4.29 -2.61 1.20
N SER A 108 -5.53 -3.04 1.50
CA SER A 108 -5.85 -4.43 1.83
C SER A 108 -5.54 -5.38 0.67
N LEU A 109 -5.87 -4.99 -0.56
CA LEU A 109 -5.61 -5.77 -1.77
C LEU A 109 -4.10 -5.99 -1.97
N PHE A 110 -3.28 -4.95 -1.83
CA PHE A 110 -1.83 -5.04 -2.00
C PHE A 110 -1.11 -5.64 -0.79
N SER A 111 -1.77 -5.74 0.37
CA SER A 111 -1.26 -6.45 1.55
C SER A 111 -1.49 -7.96 1.48
N ASP A 112 -2.26 -8.45 0.51
CA ASP A 112 -2.48 -9.88 0.32
C ASP A 112 -1.23 -10.54 -0.27
N VAL A 113 -0.62 -11.43 0.51
CA VAL A 113 0.63 -12.13 0.14
C VAL A 113 0.47 -12.94 -1.14
N HIS A 114 -0.69 -13.53 -1.38
CA HIS A 114 -0.96 -14.31 -2.60
C HIS A 114 -0.97 -13.43 -3.84
N LEU A 115 -1.56 -12.23 -3.74
CA LEU A 115 -1.58 -11.24 -4.81
C LEU A 115 -0.18 -10.69 -5.08
N LEU A 116 0.59 -10.39 -4.04
CA LEU A 116 1.98 -9.95 -4.13
C LEU A 116 2.84 -11.01 -4.85
N LEU A 117 2.74 -12.28 -4.43
CA LEU A 117 3.47 -13.40 -5.06
C LEU A 117 3.07 -13.58 -6.52
N SER A 118 1.78 -13.47 -6.85
CA SER A 118 1.29 -13.55 -8.23
C SER A 118 1.84 -12.41 -9.08
N PHE A 119 1.90 -11.20 -8.53
CA PHE A 119 2.48 -10.04 -9.22
C PHE A 119 3.98 -10.21 -9.46
N ILE A 120 4.73 -10.68 -8.46
CA ILE A 120 6.16 -11.00 -8.59
C ILE A 120 6.39 -12.06 -9.67
N ALA A 121 5.60 -13.14 -9.67
CA ALA A 121 5.68 -14.20 -10.68
C ALA A 121 5.43 -13.64 -12.09
N LEU A 122 4.42 -12.79 -12.26
CA LEU A 122 4.09 -12.16 -13.54
C LEU A 122 5.23 -11.26 -14.02
N VAL A 123 5.83 -10.46 -13.14
CA VAL A 123 7.00 -9.61 -13.45
C VAL A 123 8.19 -10.47 -13.88
N LEU A 124 8.46 -11.59 -13.19
CA LEU A 124 9.56 -12.50 -13.54
C LEU A 124 9.32 -13.18 -14.90
N ILE A 125 8.09 -13.64 -15.18
CA ILE A 125 7.73 -14.24 -16.48
C ILE A 125 7.91 -13.21 -17.60
N PHE A 126 7.45 -11.98 -17.39
CA PHE A 126 7.60 -10.90 -18.35
C PHE A 126 9.08 -10.56 -18.59
N ALA A 127 9.87 -10.42 -17.52
CA ALA A 127 11.31 -10.17 -17.59
C ALA A 127 12.03 -11.30 -18.37
N PHE A 128 11.71 -12.57 -18.07
CA PHE A 128 12.25 -13.73 -18.78
C PHE A 128 11.87 -13.73 -20.28
N TYR A 129 10.62 -13.45 -20.60
CA TYR A 129 10.15 -13.33 -21.99
C TYR A 129 10.89 -12.22 -22.74
N MET A 130 11.08 -11.08 -22.09
CA MET A 130 11.82 -9.94 -22.61
C MET A 130 13.27 -10.31 -22.92
N VAL A 131 13.98 -10.88 -21.95
CA VAL A 131 15.37 -11.32 -22.12
C VAL A 131 15.48 -12.33 -23.26
N ARG A 132 14.57 -13.31 -23.33
CA ARG A 132 14.55 -14.32 -24.41
C ARG A 132 14.29 -13.70 -25.79
N LYS A 133 13.35 -12.74 -25.87
CA LYS A 133 13.06 -12.02 -27.14
C LYS A 133 14.27 -11.19 -27.59
N LEU A 134 14.96 -10.57 -26.65
CA LEU A 134 16.18 -9.82 -26.84
C LEU A 134 17.29 -10.68 -27.40
N MET A 135 17.54 -11.86 -26.81
CA MET A 135 18.59 -12.78 -27.24
C MET A 135 18.32 -13.38 -28.63
N ARG A 136 17.06 -13.52 -29.03
CA ARG A 136 16.67 -14.10 -30.32
C ARG A 136 16.68 -13.15 -31.51
N LYS A 137 16.45 -11.88 -31.27
CA LYS A 137 16.55 -10.85 -32.31
C LYS A 137 17.75 -9.98 -31.92
N HIS A 138 18.77 -9.84 -32.71
CA HIS A 138 19.81 -8.81 -32.53
C HIS A 138 19.18 -7.39 -32.52
N ALA A 139 18.05 -7.24 -31.83
CA ALA A 139 17.38 -6.00 -31.62
C ALA A 139 18.26 -5.13 -30.71
N HIS A 140 18.64 -3.99 -31.17
CA HIS A 140 19.26 -2.94 -30.34
C HIS A 140 18.36 -2.77 -29.12
N LEU A 141 18.86 -3.19 -27.98
CA LEU A 141 18.30 -2.83 -26.68
C LEU A 141 18.41 -1.34 -26.58
N VAL A 142 17.26 -0.65 -26.55
CA VAL A 142 17.23 0.69 -26.00
C VAL A 142 17.63 0.54 -24.51
N HIS A 143 18.90 0.76 -24.25
CA HIS A 143 19.42 0.74 -22.90
C HIS A 143 18.82 1.94 -22.18
N PHE A 144 18.64 1.85 -20.84
CA PHE A 144 18.39 3.03 -20.02
C PHE A 144 19.42 4.16 -20.25
N LYS A 145 20.50 3.87 -20.96
CA LYS A 145 21.52 4.82 -21.44
C LYS A 145 21.09 5.66 -22.65
N ASP A 146 20.10 5.21 -23.43
CA ASP A 146 19.82 5.84 -24.74
C ASP A 146 18.80 6.96 -24.65
N ILE A 147 18.10 7.07 -23.51
CA ILE A 147 17.21 8.20 -23.24
C ILE A 147 17.93 9.23 -22.37
N ASP A 148 18.10 10.43 -22.95
CA ASP A 148 18.60 11.58 -22.18
C ASP A 148 17.45 12.20 -21.37
N SER A 149 17.12 11.52 -20.26
CA SER A 149 16.05 11.92 -19.35
C SER A 149 16.45 11.62 -17.89
N PHE A 150 16.16 12.60 -17.03
CA PHE A 150 16.35 12.47 -15.60
C PHE A 150 15.16 11.76 -14.90
N TYR A 151 13.95 11.87 -15.48
CA TYR A 151 12.71 11.41 -14.86
C TYR A 151 12.71 9.92 -14.49
N PRO A 152 13.17 8.97 -15.32
CA PRO A 152 13.22 7.56 -14.94
C PRO A 152 14.13 7.29 -13.73
N THR A 153 15.29 7.96 -13.66
CA THR A 153 16.21 7.84 -12.53
C THR A 153 15.61 8.45 -11.26
N LEU A 154 15.00 9.63 -11.39
CA LEU A 154 14.33 10.31 -10.28
C LEU A 154 13.17 9.47 -9.75
N LEU A 155 12.34 8.88 -10.63
CA LEU A 155 11.25 7.99 -10.25
C LEU A 155 11.76 6.79 -9.44
N ALA A 156 12.82 6.14 -9.91
CA ALA A 156 13.40 4.98 -9.23
C ALA A 156 13.94 5.34 -7.82
N ILE A 157 14.53 6.54 -7.65
CA ILE A 157 14.98 7.07 -6.36
C ILE A 157 13.78 7.35 -5.44
N ILE A 158 12.74 8.01 -5.94
CA ILE A 158 11.53 8.32 -5.15
C ILE A 158 10.87 7.03 -4.67
N VAL A 159 10.72 6.02 -5.54
CA VAL A 159 10.14 4.73 -5.19
C VAL A 159 10.94 4.03 -4.08
N ALA A 160 12.27 3.98 -4.20
CA ALA A 160 13.13 3.37 -3.18
C ALA A 160 13.03 4.11 -1.84
N THR A 161 13.01 5.44 -1.88
CA THR A 161 12.88 6.29 -0.69
C THR A 161 11.49 6.13 -0.05
N SER A 162 10.42 6.11 -0.85
CA SER A 162 9.05 5.87 -0.38
C SER A 162 8.91 4.51 0.30
N ALA A 163 9.52 3.46 -0.25
CA ALA A 163 9.54 2.12 0.34
C ALA A 163 10.22 2.10 1.71
N ALA A 164 11.33 2.81 1.86
CA ALA A 164 12.03 2.94 3.15
C ALA A 164 11.18 3.73 4.17
N PHE A 165 10.48 4.79 3.76
CA PHE A 165 9.54 5.51 4.65
C PHE A 165 8.37 4.64 5.07
N TYR A 166 7.80 3.85 4.17
CA TYR A 166 6.75 2.89 4.51
C TYR A 166 7.20 1.90 5.58
N ALA A 167 8.38 1.31 5.41
CA ALA A 167 8.96 0.42 6.42
C ALA A 167 9.23 1.15 7.75
N SER A 168 9.68 2.42 7.69
CA SER A 168 9.89 3.25 8.89
C SER A 168 8.59 3.50 9.66
N ILE A 169 7.48 3.74 8.97
CA ILE A 169 6.17 3.92 9.61
C ILE A 169 5.76 2.63 10.34
N GLN A 170 5.95 1.47 9.72
CA GLN A 170 5.63 0.19 10.34
C GLN A 170 6.49 -0.11 11.58
N LEU A 171 7.77 0.29 11.58
CA LEU A 171 8.69 0.07 12.69
C LEU A 171 8.49 1.06 13.84
N PHE A 172 8.32 2.34 13.54
CA PHE A 172 8.40 3.42 14.54
C PHE A 172 7.05 4.01 14.91
N ALA A 173 6.04 3.85 14.07
CA ALA A 173 4.72 4.44 14.26
C ALA A 173 3.57 3.53 13.74
N PRO A 174 3.48 2.27 14.21
CA PRO A 174 2.46 1.32 13.72
C PRO A 174 1.03 1.81 13.97
N ASP A 175 0.78 2.52 15.08
CA ASP A 175 -0.54 3.06 15.40
C ASP A 175 -0.96 4.18 14.43
N VAL A 176 -0.01 4.98 13.95
CA VAL A 176 -0.27 6.00 12.91
C VAL A 176 -0.69 5.34 11.61
N TRP A 177 -0.03 4.24 11.23
CA TRP A 177 -0.41 3.47 10.04
C TRP A 177 -1.80 2.83 10.21
N ARG A 178 -2.07 2.24 11.38
CA ARG A 178 -3.37 1.65 11.70
C ARG A 178 -4.48 2.71 11.66
N HIS A 179 -4.26 3.88 12.25
CA HIS A 179 -5.22 4.98 12.18
C HIS A 179 -5.47 5.42 10.73
N PHE A 180 -4.42 5.56 9.93
CA PHE A 180 -4.53 5.89 8.51
C PHE A 180 -5.32 4.83 7.71
N TYR A 181 -5.14 3.56 8.03
CA TYR A 181 -5.88 2.47 7.38
C TYR A 181 -7.39 2.57 7.62
N PHE A 182 -7.82 3.00 8.82
CA PHE A 182 -9.24 3.20 9.13
C PHE A 182 -9.77 4.56 8.67
N HIS A 183 -8.94 5.58 8.63
CA HIS A 183 -9.31 6.96 8.26
C HIS A 183 -8.34 7.51 7.21
N PRO A 184 -8.36 6.95 5.98
CA PRO A 184 -7.41 7.36 4.96
C PRO A 184 -7.69 8.79 4.47
N THR A 185 -6.60 9.49 4.15
CA THR A 185 -6.65 10.81 3.55
C THR A 185 -5.53 10.96 2.53
N LEU A 186 -5.78 11.67 1.45
CA LEU A 186 -4.76 12.02 0.46
C LEU A 186 -4.05 13.34 0.79
N ASN A 187 -4.50 14.05 1.84
CA ASN A 187 -3.90 15.31 2.24
C ASN A 187 -2.69 15.09 3.17
N PRO A 188 -1.45 15.36 2.71
CA PRO A 188 -0.26 15.17 3.53
C PRO A 188 -0.16 16.14 4.71
N PHE A 189 -0.89 17.27 4.68
CA PHE A 189 -0.84 18.27 5.74
C PHE A 189 -1.76 17.97 6.93
N SER A 190 -2.64 16.97 6.82
CA SER A 190 -3.59 16.57 7.87
C SER A 190 -3.13 15.39 8.71
N VAL A 191 -1.93 14.87 8.48
CA VAL A 191 -1.42 13.66 9.11
C VAL A 191 -0.10 13.92 9.86
N PRO A 192 0.33 13.02 10.77
CA PRO A 192 1.61 13.15 11.47
C PRO A 192 2.81 13.22 10.51
N PRO A 193 3.94 13.87 10.91
CA PRO A 193 5.04 14.21 10.01
C PRO A 193 5.62 13.04 9.22
N LEU A 194 5.79 11.88 9.85
CA LEU A 194 6.35 10.70 9.17
C LEU A 194 5.43 10.21 8.03
N LEU A 195 4.14 10.16 8.29
CA LEU A 195 3.13 9.80 7.30
C LEU A 195 2.96 10.91 6.24
N ALA A 196 3.10 12.18 6.64
CA ALA A 196 3.07 13.33 5.72
C ALA A 196 4.18 13.24 4.66
N ILE A 197 5.41 12.90 5.07
CA ILE A 197 6.54 12.69 4.14
C ILE A 197 6.25 11.51 3.20
N PHE A 198 5.72 10.40 3.74
CA PHE A 198 5.34 9.25 2.91
C PHE A 198 4.28 9.62 1.88
N LEU A 199 3.18 10.28 2.27
CA LEU A 199 2.13 10.73 1.34
C LEU A 199 2.66 11.72 0.30
N SER A 200 3.54 12.65 0.71
CA SER A 200 4.19 13.57 -0.22
C SER A 200 5.06 12.82 -1.23
N SER A 201 5.76 11.76 -0.81
CA SER A 201 6.54 10.91 -1.73
C SER A 201 5.65 10.14 -2.70
N VAL A 202 4.44 9.72 -2.29
CA VAL A 202 3.44 9.09 -3.18
C VAL A 202 2.96 10.08 -4.24
N TRP A 203 2.65 11.32 -3.86
CA TRP A 203 2.30 12.37 -4.82
C TRP A 203 3.46 12.68 -5.79
N ALA A 204 4.69 12.78 -5.27
CA ALA A 204 5.87 12.97 -6.10
C ALA A 204 6.08 11.82 -7.09
N MET A 205 5.84 10.57 -6.64
CA MET A 205 5.89 9.37 -7.49
C MET A 205 4.88 9.43 -8.64
N LEU A 206 3.65 9.87 -8.38
CA LEU A 206 2.63 10.03 -9.42
C LEU A 206 3.01 11.12 -10.42
N ILE A 207 3.43 12.30 -9.95
CA ILE A 207 3.80 13.44 -10.82
C ILE A 207 5.02 13.08 -11.68
N VAL A 208 6.10 12.57 -11.06
CA VAL A 208 7.31 12.19 -11.78
C VAL A 208 7.08 10.98 -12.67
N GLY A 209 6.22 10.06 -12.26
CA GLY A 209 5.81 8.91 -13.08
C GLY A 209 5.11 9.34 -14.37
N MET A 210 4.16 10.25 -14.29
CA MET A 210 3.50 10.82 -15.47
C MET A 210 4.49 11.56 -16.37
N ALA A 211 5.37 12.39 -15.78
CA ALA A 211 6.40 13.09 -16.54
C ALA A 211 7.40 12.12 -17.21
N ALA A 212 7.76 11.03 -16.53
CA ALA A 212 8.64 10.01 -17.10
C ALA A 212 7.98 9.29 -18.30
N VAL A 213 6.70 8.93 -18.19
CA VAL A 213 5.95 8.29 -19.27
C VAL A 213 5.84 9.25 -20.47
N ASP A 214 5.44 10.50 -20.22
CA ASP A 214 5.31 11.50 -21.27
C ASP A 214 6.65 11.72 -22.02
N ASP A 215 7.74 11.91 -21.31
CA ASP A 215 9.09 12.11 -21.88
C ASP A 215 9.56 10.87 -22.68
N ILE A 216 9.27 9.66 -22.21
CA ILE A 216 9.60 8.42 -22.89
C ILE A 216 8.84 8.30 -24.22
N PHE A 217 7.55 8.59 -24.23
CA PHE A 217 6.71 8.50 -25.44
C PHE A 217 7.02 9.60 -26.46
N HIS A 218 7.59 10.75 -26.04
CA HIS A 218 8.06 11.79 -26.95
C HIS A 218 9.43 11.46 -27.58
N LYS A 219 10.26 10.67 -26.90
CA LYS A 219 11.64 10.38 -27.36
C LYS A 219 11.78 9.04 -28.09
N LEU A 220 10.85 8.12 -27.90
CA LEU A 220 10.91 6.78 -28.46
C LEU A 220 9.71 6.46 -29.35
N PRO A 221 9.87 5.58 -30.37
CA PRO A 221 8.74 4.97 -31.05
C PRO A 221 7.84 4.20 -30.08
N VAL A 222 6.53 4.19 -30.34
CA VAL A 222 5.51 3.64 -29.42
C VAL A 222 5.86 2.24 -28.89
N ALA A 223 6.33 1.33 -29.76
CA ALA A 223 6.69 -0.04 -29.35
C ALA A 223 7.86 -0.08 -28.37
N GLU A 224 8.88 0.75 -28.59
CA GLU A 224 10.06 0.87 -27.72
C GLU A 224 9.71 1.62 -26.42
N ALA A 225 8.86 2.64 -26.50
CA ALA A 225 8.35 3.39 -25.36
C ALA A 225 7.58 2.48 -24.38
N ILE A 226 6.68 1.64 -24.90
CA ILE A 226 5.96 0.65 -24.09
C ILE A 226 6.94 -0.32 -23.41
N LEU A 227 7.91 -0.82 -24.17
CA LEU A 227 8.91 -1.75 -23.68
C LEU A 227 9.76 -1.15 -22.56
N TYR A 228 10.22 0.09 -22.76
CA TYR A 228 10.99 0.84 -21.78
C TYR A 228 10.17 1.13 -20.52
N THR A 229 8.93 1.59 -20.66
CA THR A 229 8.02 1.88 -19.55
C THR A 229 7.76 0.62 -18.72
N CYS A 230 7.51 -0.52 -19.35
CA CYS A 230 7.37 -1.80 -18.66
C CYS A 230 8.65 -2.19 -17.90
N GLY A 231 9.82 -1.98 -18.49
CA GLY A 231 11.11 -2.20 -17.83
C GLY A 231 11.31 -1.27 -16.62
N LEU A 232 10.96 0.01 -16.76
CA LEU A 232 11.02 0.99 -15.68
C LEU A 232 10.08 0.62 -14.52
N MET A 233 8.84 0.22 -14.83
CA MET A 233 7.89 -0.27 -13.82
C MET A 233 8.42 -1.50 -13.09
N GLY A 234 9.03 -2.45 -13.81
CA GLY A 234 9.69 -3.62 -13.22
C GLY A 234 10.81 -3.23 -12.25
N ILE A 235 11.68 -2.28 -12.62
CA ILE A 235 12.74 -1.77 -11.74
C ILE A 235 12.15 -1.07 -10.52
N CYS A 236 11.12 -0.26 -10.69
CA CYS A 236 10.43 0.40 -9.58
C CYS A 236 9.82 -0.63 -8.62
N ALA A 237 9.19 -1.69 -9.13
CA ALA A 237 8.62 -2.76 -8.32
C ALA A 237 9.71 -3.51 -7.51
N VAL A 238 10.83 -3.86 -8.16
CA VAL A 238 11.98 -4.48 -7.48
C VAL A 238 12.55 -3.55 -6.40
N ASN A 239 12.78 -2.28 -6.71
CA ASN A 239 13.24 -1.29 -5.74
C ASN A 239 12.29 -1.19 -4.54
N TYR A 240 10.98 -1.11 -4.80
CA TYR A 240 10.00 -1.05 -3.72
C TYR A 240 10.09 -2.26 -2.79
N ILE A 241 10.10 -3.47 -3.34
CA ILE A 241 10.18 -4.71 -2.56
C ILE A 241 11.50 -4.79 -1.78
N VAL A 242 12.63 -4.55 -2.44
CA VAL A 242 13.96 -4.64 -1.84
C VAL A 242 14.10 -3.63 -0.69
N PHE A 243 13.79 -2.36 -0.92
CA PHE A 243 13.96 -1.32 0.10
C PHE A 243 12.91 -1.40 1.20
N SER A 244 11.68 -1.87 0.92
CA SER A 244 10.68 -2.14 1.96
C SER A 244 11.15 -3.24 2.91
N ILE A 245 11.66 -4.37 2.39
CA ILE A 245 12.12 -5.49 3.22
C ILE A 245 13.41 -5.16 3.95
N LEU A 246 14.43 -4.64 3.25
CA LEU A 246 15.74 -4.38 3.86
C LEU A 246 15.70 -3.27 4.91
N SER A 247 14.79 -2.30 4.78
CA SER A 247 14.63 -1.24 5.77
C SER A 247 14.03 -1.75 7.09
N LEU A 248 13.26 -2.83 7.08
CA LEU A 248 12.81 -3.51 8.30
C LEU A 248 13.98 -4.06 9.13
N TYR A 249 15.10 -4.36 8.49
CA TYR A 249 16.32 -4.84 9.14
C TYR A 249 17.39 -3.74 9.33
N TYR A 250 17.02 -2.46 9.17
CA TYR A 250 17.89 -1.27 9.25
C TYR A 250 19.00 -1.19 8.18
N VAL A 251 19.37 -2.30 7.53
CA VAL A 251 20.37 -2.34 6.46
C VAL A 251 19.91 -1.54 5.24
N GLY A 252 18.59 -1.48 5.01
CA GLY A 252 18.00 -0.75 3.89
C GLY A 252 18.34 0.74 3.87
N TYR A 253 18.52 1.39 5.01
CA TYR A 253 18.86 2.81 5.07
C TYR A 253 20.26 3.10 4.51
N LEU A 254 21.26 2.26 4.87
CA LEU A 254 22.61 2.40 4.34
C LEU A 254 22.66 2.11 2.83
N LEU A 255 21.93 1.07 2.41
CA LEU A 255 21.82 0.72 0.99
C LEU A 255 21.08 1.81 0.20
N LEU A 256 20.07 2.47 0.78
CA LEU A 256 19.36 3.58 0.16
C LEU A 256 20.31 4.75 -0.12
N VAL A 257 21.11 5.15 0.87
CA VAL A 257 22.11 6.22 0.70
C VAL A 257 23.10 5.86 -0.41
N ALA A 258 23.62 4.63 -0.41
CA ALA A 258 24.53 4.14 -1.45
C ALA A 258 23.85 4.11 -2.83
N TYR A 259 22.60 3.67 -2.90
CA TYR A 259 21.81 3.63 -4.13
C TYR A 259 21.58 5.02 -4.71
N VAL A 260 21.15 5.98 -3.89
CA VAL A 260 20.93 7.37 -4.30
C VAL A 260 22.24 7.99 -4.80
N TYR A 261 23.32 7.81 -4.04
CA TYR A 261 24.65 8.28 -4.45
C TYR A 261 25.06 7.69 -5.80
N PHE A 262 24.94 6.37 -5.97
CA PHE A 262 25.28 5.69 -7.21
C PHE A 262 24.44 6.17 -8.40
N ALA A 263 23.13 6.31 -8.21
CA ALA A 263 22.20 6.77 -9.24
C ALA A 263 22.53 8.18 -9.71
N LEU A 264 22.77 9.10 -8.77
CA LEU A 264 23.15 10.51 -9.07
C LEU A 264 24.54 10.60 -9.68
N TYR A 265 25.51 9.87 -9.18
CA TYR A 265 26.87 9.81 -9.73
C TYR A 265 26.84 9.32 -11.19
N ARG A 266 26.11 8.23 -11.46
CA ARG A 266 25.97 7.70 -12.81
C ARG A 266 25.29 8.67 -13.77
N TYR A 267 24.26 9.37 -13.31
CA TYR A 267 23.60 10.41 -14.10
C TYR A 267 24.54 11.58 -14.40
N SER A 268 25.23 12.09 -13.41
CA SER A 268 26.17 13.22 -13.55
C SER A 268 27.36 12.89 -14.46
N THR A 269 27.86 11.64 -14.40
CA THR A 269 28.99 11.21 -15.25
C THR A 269 28.56 11.04 -16.70
N LYS A 270 27.33 10.61 -16.97
CA LYS A 270 26.77 10.51 -18.32
C LYS A 270 26.69 11.88 -19.01
N ASN A 271 26.33 12.92 -18.29
CA ASN A 271 26.10 14.27 -18.85
C ASN A 271 27.38 15.11 -19.03
N ARG A 272 28.55 14.62 -18.58
CA ARG A 272 29.81 15.37 -18.72
C ARG A 272 30.41 15.30 -20.11
N THR A 273 29.93 14.46 -21.00
CA THR A 273 30.55 14.22 -22.33
C THR A 273 30.03 15.11 -23.47
N LEU A 274 29.26 16.16 -23.19
CA LEU A 274 28.50 16.89 -24.23
C LEU A 274 29.09 18.24 -24.67
N PHE A 275 30.23 18.64 -24.16
CA PHE A 275 30.87 19.86 -24.65
C PHE A 275 32.15 19.53 -25.42
N ILE A 276 31.98 19.26 -26.71
CA ILE A 276 33.11 19.20 -27.64
C ILE A 276 33.40 20.63 -28.06
N CYS A 277 34.63 21.10 -27.79
CA CYS A 277 35.09 22.41 -28.25
C CYS A 277 35.01 22.43 -29.77
N GLY A 278 34.16 23.33 -30.36
CA GLY A 278 34.00 23.46 -31.80
C GLY A 278 35.27 23.84 -32.59
N ASN A 279 36.31 24.23 -31.87
CA ASN A 279 37.56 24.70 -32.50
C ASN A 279 38.72 23.67 -32.38
N CYS A 280 38.69 22.78 -31.40
CA CYS A 280 39.78 21.81 -31.18
C CYS A 280 39.33 20.34 -31.12
N GLY A 281 38.03 20.06 -31.20
CA GLY A 281 37.44 18.70 -31.19
C GLY A 281 37.72 17.89 -29.93
N LYS A 282 38.24 18.48 -28.85
CA LYS A 282 38.48 17.79 -27.57
C LYS A 282 37.32 18.00 -26.62
N PRO A 283 36.92 16.94 -25.81
CA PRO A 283 35.87 17.04 -24.81
C PRO A 283 36.24 17.97 -23.66
#